data_c715c708097663be0a7fed015218cae7
#
_entry.id   c715c708097663be0a7fed015218cae7
#
_cell.length_a   1.000
_cell.length_b   1.000
_cell.length_c   1.000
_cell.angle_alpha   90.00
_cell.angle_beta   90.00
_cell.angle_gamma   90.00
#
_symmetry.space_group_name_H-M   'P 1'
#
loop_
_entity.id
_entity.type
_entity.pdbx_description
1 polymer ?
#
loop_
_entity_poly.entity_id
_entity_poly.type
_entity_poly.pdbx_seq_one_letter_code
_entity_poly.pdbx_strand_id
1 'polypeptide(L)'
;MFGLKNFFKAAIFLSLLGGLTLYIIRQIQYQSDIMPFEQYNPPSTLIVEENPITKAKYPFIDVHNHQFDMPLKDLSKLTAEMDSLNMAFMVNLSGFRGLYLKECLDNVKENAPNRFGLFVNLDWEEIDSPDFMENNLAILRKAKEDGAIGLKVYKGLGLTDVDSNGKRISIDDERLDPIWEACGELGFPVLIHSAEPASFWLPKDKNNERWLELKQKPIRYRDPKKIPSFESILAEQHHIFKKHPNTTFINAHLGWMGNDLTRLGNHLDSYPNVMTEIGAVLAELGRQPRSARQFFIDYQDRILFGKDSYNVAEYYTYFRVLETKDEYFNYYRKRHAFWKMYGLDLPDTVLRKLYYKNALRILPSIDSSLLPID
;
A
#
# COMPACT_ATOMS: atom_id res chain seq x y z
N MET A 1 40.01 -3.48 73.98
CA MET A 1 38.79 -2.79 73.35
C MET A 1 38.95 -2.44 71.86
N PHE A 2 40.12 -2.52 71.26
CA PHE A 2 40.34 -2.17 69.82
C PHE A 2 39.93 -3.28 68.84
N GLY A 3 39.88 -4.55 69.26
CA GLY A 3 39.58 -5.68 68.34
C GLY A 3 38.14 -5.83 67.96
N LEU A 4 37.17 -5.57 68.85
CA LEU A 4 35.77 -5.82 68.65
C LEU A 4 35.14 -4.80 67.66
N LYS A 5 35.51 -3.51 67.73
CA LYS A 5 35.09 -2.46 66.82
C LYS A 5 35.57 -2.69 65.36
N ASN A 6 36.78 -3.21 65.21
CA ASN A 6 37.31 -3.51 63.86
C ASN A 6 36.67 -4.76 63.28
N PHE A 7 36.34 -5.76 64.10
CA PHE A 7 35.62 -6.95 63.69
C PHE A 7 34.19 -6.58 63.16
N PHE A 8 33.46 -5.73 63.90
CA PHE A 8 32.14 -5.26 63.45
C PHE A 8 32.22 -4.44 62.15
N LYS A 9 33.23 -3.59 61.99
CA LYS A 9 33.42 -2.83 60.74
C LYS A 9 33.75 -3.76 59.59
N ALA A 10 34.56 -4.76 59.75
CA ALA A 10 34.90 -5.75 58.74
C ALA A 10 33.67 -6.59 58.35
N ALA A 11 32.87 -7.01 59.35
CA ALA A 11 31.64 -7.76 59.07
C ALA A 11 30.56 -6.93 58.26
N ILE A 12 30.39 -5.65 58.61
CA ILE A 12 29.53 -4.74 57.88
C ILE A 12 30.05 -4.52 56.45
N PHE A 13 31.35 -4.32 56.29
CA PHE A 13 31.97 -4.15 54.97
C PHE A 13 31.80 -5.38 54.09
N LEU A 14 32.02 -6.60 54.63
CA LEU A 14 31.81 -7.86 53.90
C LEU A 14 30.34 -8.08 53.52
N SER A 15 29.41 -7.70 54.39
CA SER A 15 27.97 -7.80 54.11
C SER A 15 27.54 -6.82 53.02
N LEU A 16 28.05 -5.58 53.00
CA LEU A 16 27.82 -4.61 51.94
C LEU A 16 28.44 -5.05 50.61
N LEU A 17 29.66 -5.62 50.65
CA LEU A 17 30.32 -6.16 49.46
C LEU A 17 29.53 -7.33 48.88
N GLY A 18 29.07 -8.25 49.73
CA GLY A 18 28.21 -9.37 49.33
C GLY A 18 26.87 -8.90 48.71
N GLY A 19 26.24 -7.91 49.31
CA GLY A 19 25.03 -7.29 48.81
C GLY A 19 25.22 -6.61 47.43
N LEU A 20 26.33 -5.89 47.27
CA LEU A 20 26.70 -5.25 46.00
C LEU A 20 27.00 -6.29 44.93
N THR A 21 27.71 -7.36 45.26
CA THR A 21 28.04 -8.46 44.35
C THR A 21 26.75 -9.17 43.87
N LEU A 22 25.83 -9.47 44.79
CA LEU A 22 24.53 -10.05 44.44
C LEU A 22 23.69 -9.12 43.58
N TYR A 23 23.72 -7.82 43.85
CA TYR A 23 23.04 -6.83 43.02
C TYR A 23 23.64 -6.77 41.60
N ILE A 24 24.94 -6.73 41.46
CA ILE A 24 25.65 -6.74 40.19
C ILE A 24 25.35 -8.02 39.41
N ILE A 25 25.40 -9.19 40.06
CA ILE A 25 25.06 -10.47 39.40
C ILE A 25 23.62 -10.46 38.92
N ARG A 26 22.66 -9.97 39.71
CA ARG A 26 21.26 -9.83 39.28
C ARG A 26 21.12 -8.87 38.12
N GLN A 27 21.83 -7.75 38.10
CA GLN A 27 21.79 -6.80 36.97
C GLN A 27 22.39 -7.40 35.70
N ILE A 28 23.52 -8.12 35.82
CA ILE A 28 24.13 -8.83 34.68
C ILE A 28 23.19 -9.91 34.16
N GLN A 29 22.56 -10.70 35.01
CA GLN A 29 21.60 -11.72 34.65
C GLN A 29 20.37 -11.11 33.99
N TYR A 30 19.85 -10.03 34.57
CA TYR A 30 18.71 -9.28 33.95
C TYR A 30 19.09 -8.70 32.60
N GLN A 31 20.29 -8.16 32.40
CA GLN A 31 20.73 -7.66 31.10
C GLN A 31 20.98 -8.77 30.08
N SER A 32 21.44 -9.97 30.52
CA SER A 32 21.61 -11.11 29.61
C SER A 32 20.28 -11.64 29.07
N ASP A 33 19.17 -11.38 29.78
CA ASP A 33 17.83 -11.83 29.41
C ASP A 33 17.05 -10.77 28.61
N ILE A 34 17.68 -9.60 28.34
CA ILE A 34 17.07 -8.57 27.50
C ILE A 34 17.17 -8.98 26.03
N MET A 35 16.03 -9.18 25.43
CA MET A 35 15.90 -9.39 23.98
C MET A 35 15.40 -8.12 23.31
N PRO A 36 16.07 -7.60 22.27
CA PRO A 36 15.52 -6.52 21.47
C PRO A 36 14.16 -6.90 20.88
N PHE A 37 13.22 -5.98 20.92
CA PHE A 37 11.87 -6.21 20.39
C PHE A 37 11.88 -6.69 18.92
N GLU A 38 12.81 -6.19 18.13
CA GLU A 38 12.99 -6.56 16.72
C GLU A 38 13.39 -8.03 16.52
N GLN A 39 13.90 -8.68 17.55
CA GLN A 39 14.32 -10.10 17.53
C GLN A 39 13.26 -11.03 18.12
N TYR A 40 12.29 -10.48 18.88
CA TYR A 40 11.25 -11.29 19.52
C TYR A 40 10.19 -11.71 18.50
N ASN A 41 10.36 -12.87 17.92
CA ASN A 41 9.43 -13.48 16.95
C ASN A 41 9.36 -15.00 17.17
N PRO A 42 8.80 -15.46 18.29
CA PRO A 42 8.74 -16.89 18.59
C PRO A 42 7.82 -17.60 17.59
N PRO A 43 8.12 -18.87 17.25
CA PRO A 43 7.19 -19.69 16.49
C PRO A 43 5.90 -19.91 17.29
N SER A 44 4.78 -20.01 16.58
CA SER A 44 3.52 -20.40 17.20
C SER A 44 3.60 -21.85 17.67
N THR A 45 2.99 -22.14 18.81
CA THR A 45 2.75 -23.51 19.30
C THR A 45 1.36 -24.01 18.95
N LEU A 46 0.54 -23.19 18.27
CA LEU A 46 -0.77 -23.59 17.81
C LEU A 46 -0.65 -24.67 16.71
N ILE A 47 -1.48 -25.70 16.82
CA ILE A 47 -1.65 -26.70 15.78
C ILE A 47 -2.95 -26.34 15.06
N VAL A 48 -2.83 -25.72 13.89
CA VAL A 48 -3.94 -25.26 13.05
C VAL A 48 -3.75 -25.83 11.64
N GLU A 49 -4.85 -25.94 10.90
CA GLU A 49 -4.79 -26.30 9.48
C GLU A 49 -4.07 -25.21 8.70
N GLU A 50 -3.21 -25.62 7.77
CA GLU A 50 -2.48 -24.70 6.91
C GLU A 50 -2.70 -25.03 5.44
N ASN A 51 -3.14 -24.03 4.68
CA ASN A 51 -3.37 -24.13 3.24
C ASN A 51 -2.50 -23.11 2.49
N PRO A 52 -1.17 -23.32 2.38
CA PRO A 52 -0.29 -22.42 1.65
C PRO A 52 -0.66 -22.43 0.16
N ILE A 53 -0.85 -21.22 -0.40
CA ILE A 53 -1.21 -21.02 -1.80
C ILE A 53 -0.09 -20.24 -2.50
N THR A 54 0.40 -20.77 -3.63
CA THR A 54 1.43 -20.13 -4.45
C THR A 54 0.89 -19.61 -5.78
N LYS A 55 -0.37 -19.88 -6.09
CA LYS A 55 -1.03 -19.50 -7.34
C LYS A 55 -2.48 -19.14 -7.05
N ALA A 56 -2.95 -18.01 -7.55
CA ALA A 56 -4.34 -17.57 -7.38
C ALA A 56 -5.32 -18.57 -7.99
N LYS A 57 -6.45 -18.78 -7.34
CA LYS A 57 -7.53 -19.69 -7.77
C LYS A 57 -8.11 -19.32 -9.13
N TYR A 58 -8.21 -18.02 -9.41
CA TYR A 58 -8.66 -17.47 -10.69
C TYR A 58 -7.57 -16.58 -11.29
N PRO A 59 -7.52 -16.42 -12.61
CA PRO A 59 -6.67 -15.41 -13.21
C PRO A 59 -6.97 -14.03 -12.64
N PHE A 60 -5.94 -13.20 -12.46
CA PHE A 60 -6.15 -11.88 -11.88
C PHE A 60 -5.41 -10.78 -12.63
N ILE A 61 -5.91 -9.55 -12.44
CA ILE A 61 -5.33 -8.30 -12.93
C ILE A 61 -4.80 -7.54 -11.72
N ASP A 62 -3.49 -7.27 -11.68
CA ASP A 62 -2.90 -6.39 -10.68
C ASP A 62 -2.96 -4.95 -11.19
N VAL A 63 -3.86 -4.12 -10.63
CA VAL A 63 -4.05 -2.73 -11.06
C VAL A 63 -3.07 -1.75 -10.42
N HIS A 64 -2.25 -2.19 -9.47
CA HIS A 64 -1.30 -1.34 -8.76
C HIS A 64 0.07 -2.00 -8.65
N ASN A 65 0.92 -1.76 -9.64
CA ASN A 65 2.28 -2.25 -9.66
C ASN A 65 3.27 -1.19 -10.17
N HIS A 66 4.53 -1.34 -9.82
CA HIS A 66 5.59 -0.43 -10.21
C HIS A 66 6.76 -1.19 -10.84
N GLN A 67 7.01 -0.93 -12.13
CA GLN A 67 8.11 -1.47 -12.94
C GLN A 67 8.91 -0.29 -13.49
N PHE A 68 9.84 0.24 -12.68
CA PHE A 68 10.58 1.46 -12.99
C PHE A 68 11.59 1.33 -14.15
N ASP A 69 12.01 0.12 -14.49
CA ASP A 69 12.97 -0.20 -15.54
C ASP A 69 12.30 -0.77 -16.81
N MET A 70 11.00 -0.53 -16.98
CA MET A 70 10.16 -1.15 -18.01
C MET A 70 10.71 -1.03 -19.44
N PRO A 71 11.33 0.09 -19.90
CA PRO A 71 11.86 0.19 -21.25
C PRO A 71 12.95 -0.85 -21.58
N LEU A 72 13.73 -1.25 -20.57
CA LEU A 72 14.87 -2.14 -20.72
C LEU A 72 14.66 -3.52 -20.07
N LYS A 73 13.49 -3.73 -19.48
CA LYS A 73 13.18 -4.96 -18.75
C LYS A 73 13.00 -6.13 -19.70
N ASP A 74 13.59 -7.28 -19.33
CA ASP A 74 13.26 -8.58 -19.96
C ASP A 74 11.85 -9.00 -19.52
N LEU A 75 10.88 -8.76 -20.41
CA LEU A 75 9.47 -9.07 -20.15
C LEU A 75 9.18 -10.57 -20.22
N SER A 76 10.01 -11.39 -20.86
CA SER A 76 9.82 -12.85 -20.93
C SER A 76 9.93 -13.48 -19.55
N LYS A 77 10.91 -13.05 -18.75
CA LYS A 77 11.05 -13.49 -17.36
C LYS A 77 9.89 -13.00 -16.49
N LEU A 78 9.51 -11.73 -16.63
CA LEU A 78 8.43 -11.16 -15.84
C LEU A 78 7.09 -11.84 -16.14
N THR A 79 6.79 -12.12 -17.42
CA THR A 79 5.57 -12.85 -17.81
C THR A 79 5.57 -14.29 -17.32
N ALA A 80 6.72 -14.98 -17.32
CA ALA A 80 6.83 -16.32 -16.74
C ALA A 80 6.51 -16.32 -15.22
N GLU A 81 7.00 -15.31 -14.49
CA GLU A 81 6.65 -15.12 -13.08
C GLU A 81 5.16 -14.83 -12.91
N MET A 82 4.56 -13.96 -13.75
CA MET A 82 3.12 -13.69 -13.77
C MET A 82 2.30 -14.97 -14.00
N ASP A 83 2.70 -15.81 -14.95
CA ASP A 83 2.04 -17.08 -15.25
C ASP A 83 2.08 -18.04 -14.06
N SER A 84 3.19 -18.06 -13.34
CA SER A 84 3.33 -18.87 -12.12
C SER A 84 2.33 -18.46 -11.02
N LEU A 85 1.99 -17.17 -10.97
CA LEU A 85 1.02 -16.60 -10.03
C LEU A 85 -0.44 -16.71 -10.52
N ASN A 86 -0.70 -17.04 -11.78
CA ASN A 86 -1.97 -16.88 -12.48
C ASN A 86 -2.34 -15.40 -12.74
N MET A 87 -1.35 -14.51 -12.86
CA MET A 87 -1.57 -13.10 -13.18
C MET A 87 -1.74 -12.94 -14.69
N ALA A 88 -2.95 -12.63 -15.14
CA ALA A 88 -3.25 -12.42 -16.55
C ALA A 88 -2.72 -11.08 -17.06
N PHE A 89 -2.83 -10.03 -16.26
CA PHE A 89 -2.47 -8.67 -16.66
C PHE A 89 -1.92 -7.85 -15.49
N MET A 90 -0.98 -6.96 -15.77
CA MET A 90 -0.40 -6.04 -14.81
C MET A 90 -0.50 -4.60 -15.29
N VAL A 91 -0.98 -3.71 -14.45
CA VAL A 91 -0.93 -2.26 -14.69
C VAL A 91 0.35 -1.70 -14.06
N ASN A 92 1.26 -1.22 -14.90
CA ASN A 92 2.44 -0.49 -14.42
C ASN A 92 2.10 1.00 -14.24
N LEU A 93 2.14 1.46 -13.00
CA LEU A 93 1.84 2.85 -12.62
C LEU A 93 3.05 3.78 -12.75
N SER A 94 4.21 3.24 -13.16
CA SER A 94 5.46 3.99 -13.36
C SER A 94 5.77 4.14 -14.85
N GLY A 95 4.76 4.49 -15.65
CA GLY A 95 4.89 4.76 -17.09
C GLY A 95 5.60 6.09 -17.38
N PHE A 96 5.66 6.98 -16.38
CA PHE A 96 6.16 8.34 -16.55
C PHE A 96 5.45 9.07 -17.71
N ARG A 97 6.17 9.78 -18.60
CA ARG A 97 5.60 10.52 -19.73
C ARG A 97 6.59 10.65 -20.88
N GLY A 98 6.11 11.15 -22.02
CA GLY A 98 6.95 11.46 -23.19
C GLY A 98 7.70 10.24 -23.72
N LEU A 99 8.99 10.40 -24.02
CA LEU A 99 9.80 9.34 -24.62
C LEU A 99 9.87 8.08 -23.75
N TYR A 100 9.99 8.22 -22.42
CA TYR A 100 10.04 7.07 -21.52
C TYR A 100 8.76 6.21 -21.59
N LEU A 101 7.58 6.86 -21.57
CA LEU A 101 6.31 6.16 -21.72
C LEU A 101 6.24 5.42 -23.05
N LYS A 102 6.66 6.09 -24.13
CA LYS A 102 6.69 5.48 -25.45
C LYS A 102 7.59 4.25 -25.51
N GLU A 103 8.79 4.34 -24.96
CA GLU A 103 9.72 3.19 -24.90
C GLU A 103 9.17 2.03 -24.06
N CYS A 104 8.47 2.33 -22.96
CA CYS A 104 7.75 1.31 -22.20
C CYS A 104 6.69 0.61 -23.05
N LEU A 105 5.85 1.38 -23.75
CA LEU A 105 4.78 0.86 -24.59
C LEU A 105 5.33 0.05 -25.77
N ASP A 106 6.41 0.52 -26.40
CA ASP A 106 7.09 -0.19 -27.50
C ASP A 106 7.63 -1.55 -27.00
N ASN A 107 8.32 -1.60 -25.85
CA ASN A 107 8.80 -2.85 -25.26
C ASN A 107 7.65 -3.83 -24.96
N VAL A 108 6.56 -3.35 -24.38
CA VAL A 108 5.37 -4.19 -24.10
C VAL A 108 4.75 -4.71 -25.39
N LYS A 109 4.56 -3.86 -26.39
CA LYS A 109 3.99 -4.24 -27.70
C LYS A 109 4.82 -5.30 -28.42
N GLU A 110 6.14 -5.20 -28.33
CA GLU A 110 7.06 -6.11 -29.00
C GLU A 110 7.21 -7.44 -28.26
N ASN A 111 7.36 -7.40 -26.92
CA ASN A 111 7.84 -8.55 -26.17
C ASN A 111 6.80 -9.20 -25.24
N ALA A 112 5.67 -8.52 -24.95
CA ALA A 112 4.63 -9.05 -24.08
C ALA A 112 3.25 -8.43 -24.41
N PRO A 113 2.77 -8.55 -25.65
CA PRO A 113 1.50 -7.96 -26.04
C PRO A 113 0.37 -8.48 -25.15
N ASN A 114 -0.57 -7.60 -24.81
CA ASN A 114 -1.76 -7.90 -23.99
C ASN A 114 -1.48 -8.37 -22.55
N ARG A 115 -0.25 -8.16 -22.02
CA ARG A 115 0.10 -8.55 -20.65
C ARG A 115 0.27 -7.36 -19.70
N PHE A 116 0.48 -6.16 -20.23
CA PHE A 116 0.74 -4.95 -19.44
C PHE A 116 -0.06 -3.76 -19.97
N GLY A 117 -0.53 -2.93 -19.02
CA GLY A 117 -1.03 -1.60 -19.28
C GLY A 117 -0.17 -0.56 -18.57
N LEU A 118 -0.07 0.64 -19.12
CA LEU A 118 0.72 1.70 -18.51
C LEU A 118 -0.16 2.90 -18.17
N PHE A 119 0.06 3.43 -16.98
CA PHE A 119 -0.50 4.71 -16.56
C PHE A 119 0.54 5.81 -16.77
N VAL A 120 0.12 6.92 -17.34
CA VAL A 120 0.94 8.13 -17.46
C VAL A 120 1.09 8.82 -16.12
N ASN A 121 2.19 9.56 -15.93
CA ASN A 121 2.42 10.41 -14.76
C ASN A 121 2.59 11.86 -15.23
N LEU A 122 2.05 12.79 -14.47
CA LEU A 122 2.21 14.23 -14.70
C LEU A 122 3.21 14.83 -13.70
N ASP A 123 3.65 16.03 -14.01
CA ASP A 123 4.51 16.82 -13.15
C ASP A 123 3.71 17.99 -12.60
N TRP A 124 3.83 18.22 -11.30
CA TRP A 124 3.07 19.26 -10.61
C TRP A 124 3.93 20.46 -10.25
N GLU A 125 5.27 20.36 -10.37
CA GLU A 125 6.21 21.37 -9.91
C GLU A 125 6.07 22.69 -10.66
N GLU A 126 5.64 22.65 -11.92
CA GLU A 126 5.48 23.83 -12.75
C GLU A 126 4.05 24.41 -12.75
N ILE A 127 3.27 24.16 -11.70
CA ILE A 127 1.83 24.54 -11.63
C ILE A 127 1.59 26.04 -11.83
N ASP A 128 2.58 26.89 -11.56
CA ASP A 128 2.51 28.34 -11.75
C ASP A 128 2.96 28.79 -13.15
N SER A 129 3.45 27.87 -14.00
CA SER A 129 3.82 28.21 -15.37
C SER A 129 2.57 28.54 -16.20
N PRO A 130 2.60 29.59 -17.06
CA PRO A 130 1.49 29.89 -17.95
C PRO A 130 1.08 28.72 -18.85
N ASP A 131 2.03 27.89 -19.22
CA ASP A 131 1.83 26.76 -20.13
C ASP A 131 1.54 25.43 -19.40
N PHE A 132 1.51 25.44 -18.06
CA PHE A 132 1.34 24.22 -17.25
C PHE A 132 0.14 23.39 -17.69
N MET A 133 -1.02 24.02 -17.79
CA MET A 133 -2.26 23.32 -18.11
C MET A 133 -2.24 22.81 -19.55
N GLU A 134 -1.84 23.64 -20.52
CA GLU A 134 -1.75 23.23 -21.92
C GLU A 134 -0.82 22.04 -22.11
N ASN A 135 0.36 22.09 -21.48
CA ASN A 135 1.36 21.02 -21.53
C ASN A 135 0.84 19.71 -20.93
N ASN A 136 0.20 19.75 -19.75
CA ASN A 136 -0.31 18.54 -19.12
C ASN A 136 -1.48 17.92 -19.89
N LEU A 137 -2.38 18.75 -20.46
CA LEU A 137 -3.45 18.26 -21.32
C LEU A 137 -2.91 17.66 -22.62
N ALA A 138 -1.85 18.24 -23.20
CA ALA A 138 -1.19 17.68 -24.38
C ALA A 138 -0.53 16.33 -24.05
N ILE A 139 0.14 16.21 -22.88
CA ILE A 139 0.72 14.95 -22.40
C ILE A 139 -0.35 13.88 -22.24
N LEU A 140 -1.51 14.19 -21.64
CA LEU A 140 -2.60 13.23 -21.47
C LEU A 140 -3.16 12.72 -22.81
N ARG A 141 -3.42 13.64 -23.76
CA ARG A 141 -3.90 13.29 -25.09
C ARG A 141 -2.89 12.42 -25.85
N LYS A 142 -1.62 12.83 -25.81
CA LYS A 142 -0.54 12.06 -26.46
C LYS A 142 -0.35 10.68 -25.82
N ALA A 143 -0.41 10.59 -24.50
CA ALA A 143 -0.35 9.30 -23.80
C ALA A 143 -1.49 8.37 -24.20
N LYS A 144 -2.71 8.90 -24.39
CA LYS A 144 -3.87 8.12 -24.87
C LYS A 144 -3.65 7.61 -26.29
N GLU A 145 -3.16 8.47 -27.18
CA GLU A 145 -2.83 8.10 -28.58
C GLU A 145 -1.75 7.01 -28.64
N ASP A 146 -0.76 7.08 -27.75
CA ASP A 146 0.34 6.14 -27.66
C ASP A 146 -0.06 4.79 -27.04
N GLY A 147 -1.22 4.72 -26.34
CA GLY A 147 -1.77 3.48 -25.79
C GLY A 147 -1.71 3.38 -24.26
N ALA A 148 -1.44 4.46 -23.54
CA ALA A 148 -1.62 4.48 -22.09
C ALA A 148 -3.12 4.29 -21.74
N ILE A 149 -3.39 3.72 -20.57
CA ILE A 149 -4.73 3.31 -20.15
C ILE A 149 -5.25 4.02 -18.90
N GLY A 150 -4.53 5.01 -18.37
CA GLY A 150 -4.96 5.78 -17.20
C GLY A 150 -3.88 6.74 -16.71
N LEU A 151 -4.20 7.51 -15.66
CA LEU A 151 -3.32 8.45 -15.00
C LEU A 151 -2.98 7.94 -13.59
N LYS A 152 -1.69 7.95 -13.21
CA LYS A 152 -1.24 7.75 -11.82
C LYS A 152 -0.87 9.07 -11.19
N VAL A 153 -1.47 9.36 -10.05
CA VAL A 153 -1.08 10.45 -9.14
C VAL A 153 -0.34 9.87 -7.93
N TYR A 154 0.89 10.31 -7.73
CA TYR A 154 1.70 9.92 -6.57
C TYR A 154 1.36 10.79 -5.36
N LYS A 155 1.66 10.27 -4.17
CA LYS A 155 1.37 10.93 -2.88
C LYS A 155 2.07 12.27 -2.66
N GLY A 156 3.03 12.64 -3.49
CA GLY A 156 3.66 13.96 -3.48
C GLY A 156 2.61 15.05 -3.55
N LEU A 157 1.70 14.95 -4.51
CA LEU A 157 0.56 15.85 -4.62
C LEU A 157 -0.33 15.75 -3.36
N GLY A 158 -0.57 16.89 -2.74
CA GLY A 158 -1.31 16.98 -1.48
C GLY A 158 -0.47 16.71 -0.22
N LEU A 159 0.73 16.14 -0.34
CA LEU A 159 1.58 15.86 0.82
C LEU A 159 2.84 16.72 0.88
N THR A 160 3.61 16.75 -0.19
CA THR A 160 4.95 17.38 -0.22
C THR A 160 5.23 18.27 -1.41
N ASP A 161 4.48 18.10 -2.51
CA ASP A 161 4.71 18.90 -3.71
C ASP A 161 4.30 20.34 -3.47
N VAL A 162 5.12 21.25 -3.93
CA VAL A 162 4.99 22.70 -3.70
C VAL A 162 5.02 23.48 -5.00
N ASP A 163 4.36 24.63 -5.01
CA ASP A 163 4.42 25.59 -6.09
C ASP A 163 5.75 26.40 -6.07
N SER A 164 5.93 27.29 -7.03
CA SER A 164 7.13 28.15 -7.16
C SER A 164 7.40 29.02 -5.94
N ASN A 165 6.41 29.25 -5.09
CA ASN A 165 6.52 30.02 -3.86
C ASN A 165 6.79 29.14 -2.63
N GLY A 166 6.93 27.82 -2.81
CA GLY A 166 7.10 26.87 -1.73
C GLY A 166 5.82 26.57 -0.96
N LYS A 167 4.65 26.94 -1.47
CA LYS A 167 3.35 26.61 -0.90
C LYS A 167 2.93 25.23 -1.39
N ARG A 168 2.47 24.36 -0.47
CA ARG A 168 1.96 23.02 -0.79
C ARG A 168 0.81 23.11 -1.81
N ILE A 169 0.88 22.28 -2.82
CA ILE A 169 -0.21 22.08 -3.78
C ILE A 169 -1.21 21.12 -3.15
N SER A 170 -2.46 21.56 -2.94
CA SER A 170 -3.54 20.68 -2.46
C SER A 170 -4.06 19.79 -3.58
N ILE A 171 -4.65 18.64 -3.23
CA ILE A 171 -5.23 17.73 -4.21
C ILE A 171 -6.40 18.38 -4.93
N ASP A 172 -7.13 19.25 -4.25
CA ASP A 172 -8.29 19.99 -4.73
C ASP A 172 -7.95 21.43 -5.18
N ASP A 173 -6.69 21.69 -5.51
CA ASP A 173 -6.31 22.96 -6.12
C ASP A 173 -7.07 23.16 -7.44
N GLU A 174 -7.83 24.25 -7.55
CA GLU A 174 -8.70 24.50 -8.69
C GLU A 174 -7.96 24.55 -10.03
N ARG A 175 -6.67 24.86 -10.02
CA ARG A 175 -5.80 24.82 -11.20
C ARG A 175 -5.69 23.43 -11.80
N LEU A 176 -5.99 22.36 -11.02
CA LEU A 176 -5.91 20.95 -11.44
C LEU A 176 -7.23 20.42 -12.04
N ASP A 177 -8.34 21.13 -11.86
CA ASP A 177 -9.66 20.68 -12.32
C ASP A 177 -9.70 20.24 -13.79
N PRO A 178 -9.11 21.00 -14.76
CA PRO A 178 -9.15 20.58 -16.16
C PRO A 178 -8.42 19.26 -16.43
N ILE A 179 -7.48 18.85 -15.58
CA ILE A 179 -6.79 17.56 -15.69
C ILE A 179 -7.75 16.42 -15.31
N TRP A 180 -8.50 16.60 -14.22
CA TRP A 180 -9.49 15.61 -13.80
C TRP A 180 -10.61 15.47 -14.84
N GLU A 181 -11.09 16.57 -15.39
CA GLU A 181 -12.11 16.60 -16.45
C GLU A 181 -11.60 15.88 -17.71
N ALA A 182 -10.38 16.22 -18.15
CA ALA A 182 -9.78 15.57 -19.33
C ALA A 182 -9.61 14.06 -19.14
N CYS A 183 -9.28 13.59 -17.94
CA CYS A 183 -9.24 12.15 -17.64
C CYS A 183 -10.61 11.49 -17.84
N GLY A 184 -11.69 12.14 -17.40
CA GLY A 184 -13.06 11.67 -17.63
C GLY A 184 -13.40 11.59 -19.12
N GLU A 185 -13.10 12.65 -19.89
CA GLU A 185 -13.31 12.71 -21.34
C GLU A 185 -12.52 11.66 -22.13
N LEU A 186 -11.27 11.42 -21.73
CA LEU A 186 -10.40 10.42 -22.34
C LEU A 186 -10.74 8.98 -21.92
N GLY A 187 -11.63 8.79 -20.95
CA GLY A 187 -11.90 7.50 -20.33
C GLY A 187 -10.67 6.94 -19.58
N PHE A 188 -9.86 7.82 -19.01
CA PHE A 188 -8.73 7.46 -18.16
C PHE A 188 -9.17 7.35 -16.70
N PRO A 189 -9.16 6.16 -16.09
CA PRO A 189 -9.24 6.10 -14.63
C PRO A 189 -8.00 6.75 -14.03
N VAL A 190 -8.21 7.45 -12.91
CA VAL A 190 -7.15 8.11 -12.15
C VAL A 190 -6.86 7.29 -10.90
N LEU A 191 -5.73 6.57 -10.86
CA LEU A 191 -5.28 5.92 -9.63
C LEU A 191 -4.52 6.94 -8.78
N ILE A 192 -5.16 7.35 -7.69
CA ILE A 192 -4.66 8.41 -6.82
C ILE A 192 -4.20 7.84 -5.47
N HIS A 193 -2.92 8.06 -5.15
CA HIS A 193 -2.35 7.78 -3.85
C HIS A 193 -2.28 9.08 -3.05
N SER A 194 -3.20 9.26 -2.11
CA SER A 194 -3.20 10.41 -1.18
C SER A 194 -2.91 9.92 0.23
N ALA A 195 -2.31 10.79 1.04
CA ALA A 195 -1.97 10.49 2.43
C ALA A 195 -1.05 9.25 2.61
N GLU A 196 -1.07 8.70 3.82
CA GLU A 196 -0.33 7.54 4.33
C GLU A 196 -1.15 6.95 5.49
N PRO A 197 -0.79 5.80 6.09
CA PRO A 197 -1.49 5.32 7.28
C PRO A 197 -1.64 6.38 8.37
N ALA A 198 -2.84 6.57 8.91
CA ALA A 198 -3.13 7.61 9.91
C ALA A 198 -2.18 7.58 11.12
N SER A 199 -1.70 6.39 11.49
CA SER A 199 -0.71 6.20 12.57
C SER A 199 0.64 6.86 12.30
N PHE A 200 0.95 7.27 11.06
CA PHE A 200 2.18 8.01 10.76
C PHE A 200 2.15 9.46 11.28
N TRP A 201 0.97 10.00 11.58
CA TRP A 201 0.78 11.31 12.23
C TRP A 201 0.75 11.23 13.75
N LEU A 202 0.62 10.02 14.33
CA LEU A 202 0.55 9.84 15.78
C LEU A 202 1.95 9.92 16.42
N PRO A 203 2.05 10.25 17.73
CA PRO A 203 3.30 10.22 18.46
C PRO A 203 4.05 8.89 18.28
N LYS A 204 5.37 8.96 18.15
CA LYS A 204 6.23 7.78 18.05
C LYS A 204 6.50 7.21 19.44
N ASP A 205 5.52 6.61 20.06
CA ASP A 205 5.59 6.04 21.40
C ASP A 205 4.97 4.62 21.46
N LYS A 206 4.87 4.07 22.66
CA LYS A 206 4.33 2.72 22.92
C LYS A 206 2.87 2.51 22.51
N ASN A 207 2.12 3.57 22.25
CA ASN A 207 0.71 3.52 21.85
C ASN A 207 0.53 3.54 20.32
N ASN A 208 1.61 3.71 19.56
CA ASN A 208 1.57 3.73 18.11
C ASN A 208 1.79 2.31 17.57
N GLU A 209 0.76 1.70 16.99
CA GLU A 209 0.85 0.33 16.46
C GLU A 209 1.88 0.15 15.34
N ARG A 210 2.31 1.25 14.68
CA ARG A 210 3.36 1.26 13.65
C ARG A 210 4.69 1.82 14.13
N TRP A 211 4.88 1.87 15.45
CA TRP A 211 6.12 2.37 16.06
C TRP A 211 7.37 1.69 15.50
N LEU A 212 7.36 0.36 15.36
CA LEU A 212 8.50 -0.39 14.83
C LEU A 212 8.82 0.01 13.38
N GLU A 213 7.79 0.18 12.54
CA GLU A 213 7.95 0.67 11.17
C GLU A 213 8.56 2.07 11.14
N LEU A 214 8.06 2.99 11.97
CA LEU A 214 8.56 4.36 12.07
C LEU A 214 9.96 4.43 12.67
N LYS A 215 10.34 3.48 13.55
CA LYS A 215 11.70 3.34 14.05
C LYS A 215 12.67 2.94 12.94
N GLN A 216 12.29 1.96 12.12
CA GLN A 216 13.12 1.45 11.03
C GLN A 216 13.11 2.36 9.78
N LYS A 217 12.04 3.13 9.58
CA LYS A 217 11.82 4.02 8.44
C LYS A 217 11.39 5.42 8.92
N PRO A 218 12.29 6.19 9.58
CA PRO A 218 11.92 7.49 10.20
C PRO A 218 11.33 8.50 9.22
N ILE A 219 11.70 8.44 7.94
CA ILE A 219 11.20 9.31 6.87
C ILE A 219 9.68 9.17 6.64
N ARG A 220 9.07 8.08 7.12
CA ARG A 220 7.62 7.86 7.00
C ARG A 220 6.80 8.64 8.02
N TYR A 221 7.41 9.12 9.09
CA TYR A 221 6.72 9.95 10.07
C TYR A 221 6.25 11.26 9.45
N ARG A 222 5.01 11.60 9.70
CA ARG A 222 4.36 12.82 9.22
C ARG A 222 4.25 13.80 10.38
N ASP A 223 5.22 14.71 10.47
CA ASP A 223 5.24 15.73 11.52
C ASP A 223 4.03 16.67 11.35
N PRO A 224 3.06 16.68 12.30
CA PRO A 224 1.84 17.48 12.17
C PRO A 224 2.08 18.99 12.18
N LYS A 225 3.31 19.43 12.48
CA LYS A 225 3.71 20.83 12.37
C LYS A 225 4.13 21.23 10.96
N LYS A 226 4.42 20.26 10.09
CA LYS A 226 4.98 20.50 8.74
C LYS A 226 4.09 19.97 7.63
N ILE A 227 3.33 18.93 7.93
CA ILE A 227 2.50 18.19 6.96
C ILE A 227 1.04 18.38 7.38
N PRO A 228 0.11 18.60 6.43
CA PRO A 228 -1.33 18.66 6.73
C PRO A 228 -1.79 17.44 7.49
N SER A 229 -2.88 17.58 8.24
CA SER A 229 -3.45 16.44 8.95
C SER A 229 -3.94 15.38 7.95
N PHE A 230 -3.98 14.13 8.39
CA PHE A 230 -4.56 13.04 7.63
C PHE A 230 -5.99 13.39 7.14
N GLU A 231 -6.81 13.95 8.02
CA GLU A 231 -8.19 14.34 7.71
C GLU A 231 -8.27 15.47 6.66
N SER A 232 -7.35 16.43 6.71
CA SER A 232 -7.32 17.51 5.70
C SER A 232 -7.03 16.95 4.31
N ILE A 233 -6.05 16.04 4.19
CA ILE A 233 -5.69 15.44 2.89
C ILE A 233 -6.84 14.58 2.35
N LEU A 234 -7.53 13.83 3.22
CA LEU A 234 -8.71 13.07 2.80
C LEU A 234 -9.86 13.98 2.37
N ALA A 235 -10.08 15.11 3.05
CA ALA A 235 -11.11 16.07 2.67
C ALA A 235 -10.85 16.66 1.27
N GLU A 236 -9.60 17.04 0.96
CA GLU A 236 -9.20 17.49 -0.38
C GLU A 236 -9.48 16.40 -1.44
N GLN A 237 -9.11 15.16 -1.16
CA GLN A 237 -9.38 14.03 -2.07
C GLN A 237 -10.89 13.80 -2.27
N HIS A 238 -11.67 13.83 -1.21
CA HIS A 238 -13.12 13.67 -1.27
C HIS A 238 -13.80 14.81 -2.05
N HIS A 239 -13.23 16.01 -1.98
CA HIS A 239 -13.72 17.17 -2.72
C HIS A 239 -13.61 16.93 -4.23
N ILE A 240 -12.48 16.46 -4.74
CA ILE A 240 -12.33 16.18 -6.18
C ILE A 240 -13.23 15.01 -6.64
N PHE A 241 -13.42 13.97 -5.81
CA PHE A 241 -14.31 12.88 -6.14
C PHE A 241 -15.76 13.37 -6.37
N LYS A 242 -16.20 14.27 -5.51
CA LYS A 242 -17.53 14.89 -5.61
C LYS A 242 -17.62 15.86 -6.80
N LYS A 243 -16.57 16.66 -7.03
CA LYS A 243 -16.54 17.72 -8.06
C LYS A 243 -16.48 17.16 -9.47
N HIS A 244 -15.83 16.00 -9.65
CA HIS A 244 -15.61 15.37 -10.96
C HIS A 244 -16.30 14.00 -11.08
N PRO A 245 -17.65 13.95 -11.08
CA PRO A 245 -18.41 12.69 -11.06
C PRO A 245 -18.26 11.84 -12.33
N ASN A 246 -17.82 12.45 -13.44
CA ASN A 246 -17.61 11.77 -14.72
C ASN A 246 -16.21 11.12 -14.83
N THR A 247 -15.33 11.36 -13.86
CA THR A 247 -14.00 10.78 -13.80
C THR A 247 -14.00 9.59 -12.85
N THR A 248 -13.55 8.44 -13.32
CA THR A 248 -13.37 7.26 -12.47
C THR A 248 -12.09 7.40 -11.68
N PHE A 249 -12.19 7.39 -10.34
CA PHE A 249 -11.04 7.38 -9.46
C PHE A 249 -10.82 5.99 -8.87
N ILE A 250 -9.55 5.59 -8.76
CA ILE A 250 -9.12 4.41 -7.99
C ILE A 250 -8.38 4.94 -6.77
N ASN A 251 -9.03 4.91 -5.62
CA ASN A 251 -8.45 5.35 -4.36
C ASN A 251 -7.48 4.27 -3.84
N ALA A 252 -6.19 4.53 -3.97
CA ALA A 252 -5.14 3.57 -3.64
C ALA A 252 -5.16 3.17 -2.17
N HIS A 253 -4.78 1.92 -1.87
CA HIS A 253 -4.56 1.43 -0.50
C HIS A 253 -5.80 1.52 0.40
N LEU A 254 -7.00 1.23 -0.15
CA LEU A 254 -8.28 1.43 0.55
C LEU A 254 -8.46 2.87 1.05
N GLY A 255 -7.85 3.86 0.39
CA GLY A 255 -7.82 5.26 0.84
C GLY A 255 -7.22 5.43 2.25
N TRP A 256 -6.36 4.51 2.68
CA TRP A 256 -5.83 4.40 4.04
C TRP A 256 -6.90 4.29 5.14
N MET A 257 -8.13 3.86 4.78
CA MET A 257 -9.24 3.59 5.70
C MET A 257 -9.41 2.10 5.99
N GLY A 258 -8.45 1.25 5.64
CA GLY A 258 -8.51 -0.19 5.90
C GLY A 258 -8.61 -0.58 7.38
N ASN A 259 -8.23 0.32 8.29
CA ASN A 259 -8.41 0.19 9.73
C ASN A 259 -9.83 0.56 10.22
N ASP A 260 -10.67 1.16 9.37
CA ASP A 260 -12.06 1.52 9.63
C ASP A 260 -12.92 1.24 8.38
N LEU A 261 -13.30 -0.03 8.21
CA LEU A 261 -14.06 -0.49 7.04
C LEU A 261 -15.48 0.10 6.98
N THR A 262 -16.07 0.49 8.12
CA THR A 262 -17.35 1.21 8.13
C THR A 262 -17.21 2.58 7.50
N ARG A 263 -16.18 3.32 7.86
CA ARG A 263 -15.87 4.62 7.25
C ARG A 263 -15.60 4.47 5.73
N LEU A 264 -14.83 3.46 5.36
CA LEU A 264 -14.56 3.19 3.94
C LEU A 264 -15.84 2.86 3.16
N GLY A 265 -16.75 2.06 3.75
CA GLY A 265 -18.05 1.76 3.16
C GLY A 265 -18.87 3.02 2.92
N ASN A 266 -19.05 3.85 3.93
CA ASN A 266 -19.76 5.15 3.82
C ASN A 266 -19.13 6.07 2.77
N HIS A 267 -17.80 6.02 2.62
CA HIS A 267 -17.08 6.75 1.58
C HIS A 267 -17.44 6.23 0.18
N LEU A 268 -17.41 4.92 -0.04
CA LEU A 268 -17.77 4.32 -1.32
C LEU A 268 -19.24 4.58 -1.69
N ASP A 269 -20.14 4.59 -0.70
CA ASP A 269 -21.57 4.93 -0.92
C ASP A 269 -21.76 6.39 -1.35
N SER A 270 -20.92 7.29 -0.80
CA SER A 270 -20.99 8.73 -1.08
C SER A 270 -20.46 9.09 -2.47
N TYR A 271 -19.54 8.28 -3.04
CA TYR A 271 -18.83 8.59 -4.28
C TYR A 271 -18.93 7.42 -5.27
N PRO A 272 -20.01 7.35 -6.10
CA PRO A 272 -20.23 6.24 -7.04
C PRO A 272 -19.15 6.10 -8.12
N ASN A 273 -18.41 7.16 -8.41
CA ASN A 273 -17.29 7.19 -9.35
C ASN A 273 -15.94 6.73 -8.76
N VAL A 274 -15.93 6.28 -7.50
CA VAL A 274 -14.70 5.82 -6.82
C VAL A 274 -14.66 4.31 -6.71
N MET A 275 -13.58 3.73 -7.17
CA MET A 275 -13.14 2.36 -6.85
C MET A 275 -12.02 2.42 -5.80
N THR A 276 -11.67 1.29 -5.21
CA THR A 276 -10.50 1.18 -4.34
C THR A 276 -9.73 -0.11 -4.59
N GLU A 277 -8.48 -0.20 -4.12
CA GLU A 277 -7.66 -1.41 -4.28
C GLU A 277 -6.89 -1.75 -3.01
N ILE A 278 -6.42 -3.00 -2.92
CA ILE A 278 -5.90 -3.61 -1.69
C ILE A 278 -4.36 -3.60 -1.57
N GLY A 279 -3.66 -2.88 -2.42
CA GLY A 279 -2.19 -2.79 -2.39
C GLY A 279 -1.68 -2.27 -1.05
N ALA A 280 -0.66 -2.90 -0.52
CA ALA A 280 0.03 -2.55 0.72
C ALA A 280 -0.81 -2.51 2.02
N VAL A 281 -2.11 -2.87 1.98
CA VAL A 281 -3.03 -2.84 3.14
C VAL A 281 -3.54 -4.22 3.57
N LEU A 282 -2.90 -5.27 3.09
CA LEU A 282 -3.29 -6.65 3.43
C LEU A 282 -3.29 -6.91 4.94
N ALA A 283 -2.40 -6.23 5.68
CA ALA A 283 -2.30 -6.39 7.12
C ALA A 283 -3.55 -5.89 7.86
N GLU A 284 -4.17 -4.84 7.39
CA GLU A 284 -5.43 -4.33 7.94
C GLU A 284 -6.56 -5.34 7.73
N LEU A 285 -6.64 -5.93 6.54
CA LEU A 285 -7.66 -6.90 6.17
C LEU A 285 -7.49 -8.23 6.93
N GLY A 286 -6.30 -8.81 6.90
CA GLY A 286 -6.03 -10.12 7.52
C GLY A 286 -6.05 -10.11 9.05
N ARG A 287 -5.98 -8.94 9.72
CA ARG A 287 -6.12 -8.81 11.17
C ARG A 287 -7.57 -8.67 11.64
N GLN A 288 -8.52 -8.41 10.73
CA GLN A 288 -9.95 -8.28 11.00
C GLN A 288 -10.80 -9.13 10.04
N PRO A 289 -10.57 -10.46 9.98
CA PRO A 289 -11.09 -11.30 8.90
C PRO A 289 -12.61 -11.30 8.77
N ARG A 290 -13.34 -11.23 9.87
CA ARG A 290 -14.82 -11.22 9.84
C ARG A 290 -15.36 -9.93 9.22
N SER A 291 -14.88 -8.78 9.69
CA SER A 291 -15.29 -7.47 9.16
C SER A 291 -14.83 -7.30 7.72
N ALA A 292 -13.60 -7.72 7.40
CA ALA A 292 -13.08 -7.66 6.05
C ALA A 292 -13.87 -8.54 5.07
N ARG A 293 -14.17 -9.81 5.46
CA ARG A 293 -15.03 -10.68 4.64
C ARG A 293 -16.37 -10.03 4.31
N GLN A 294 -17.05 -9.49 5.33
CA GLN A 294 -18.35 -8.85 5.11
C GLN A 294 -18.22 -7.62 4.21
N PHE A 295 -17.21 -6.78 4.44
CA PHE A 295 -16.93 -5.62 3.61
C PHE A 295 -16.71 -5.99 2.13
N PHE A 296 -15.94 -7.06 1.85
CA PHE A 296 -15.75 -7.54 0.49
C PHE A 296 -17.04 -8.04 -0.17
N ILE A 297 -17.94 -8.64 0.60
CA ILE A 297 -19.25 -9.09 0.09
C ILE A 297 -20.14 -7.89 -0.22
N ASP A 298 -20.22 -6.92 0.68
CA ASP A 298 -21.10 -5.75 0.53
C ASP A 298 -20.63 -4.82 -0.59
N TYR A 299 -19.30 -4.64 -0.74
CA TYR A 299 -18.68 -3.74 -1.72
C TYR A 299 -17.96 -4.48 -2.85
N GLN A 300 -18.39 -5.72 -3.16
CA GLN A 300 -17.73 -6.60 -4.13
C GLN A 300 -17.53 -6.00 -5.53
N ASP A 301 -18.34 -5.01 -5.92
CA ASP A 301 -18.28 -4.33 -7.21
C ASP A 301 -17.39 -3.07 -7.20
N ARG A 302 -16.75 -2.76 -6.06
CA ARG A 302 -16.02 -1.51 -5.83
C ARG A 302 -14.56 -1.71 -5.50
N ILE A 303 -14.09 -2.95 -5.35
CA ILE A 303 -12.75 -3.30 -4.88
C ILE A 303 -11.97 -3.98 -6.01
N LEU A 304 -10.72 -3.58 -6.20
CA LEU A 304 -9.79 -4.10 -7.19
C LEU A 304 -8.62 -4.82 -6.50
N PHE A 305 -8.02 -5.77 -7.19
CA PHE A 305 -6.77 -6.36 -6.75
C PHE A 305 -5.60 -5.46 -7.14
N GLY A 306 -4.78 -5.10 -6.18
CA GLY A 306 -3.52 -4.37 -6.36
C GLY A 306 -2.50 -4.84 -5.33
N LYS A 307 -1.20 -4.78 -5.67
CA LYS A 307 -0.12 -5.22 -4.77
C LYS A 307 0.80 -4.09 -4.33
N ASP A 308 0.99 -3.06 -5.14
CA ASP A 308 1.91 -1.94 -5.00
C ASP A 308 3.36 -2.32 -5.40
N SER A 309 4.10 -3.03 -4.57
CA SER A 309 5.47 -3.45 -4.85
C SER A 309 5.54 -4.89 -5.36
N TYR A 310 6.28 -5.14 -6.43
CA TYR A 310 6.40 -6.47 -7.02
C TYR A 310 7.35 -7.37 -6.22
N ASN A 311 6.83 -8.49 -5.75
CA ASN A 311 7.61 -9.59 -5.15
C ASN A 311 6.76 -10.87 -5.19
N VAL A 312 7.18 -11.86 -5.96
CA VAL A 312 6.43 -13.10 -6.20
C VAL A 312 5.99 -13.79 -4.90
N ALA A 313 6.89 -13.96 -3.93
CA ALA A 313 6.59 -14.65 -2.68
C ALA A 313 5.56 -13.91 -1.80
N GLU A 314 5.46 -12.59 -1.93
CA GLU A 314 4.49 -11.82 -1.15
C GLU A 314 3.05 -11.99 -1.67
N TYR A 315 2.85 -12.28 -2.96
CA TYR A 315 1.52 -12.61 -3.51
C TYR A 315 0.92 -13.84 -2.86
N TYR A 316 1.73 -14.82 -2.47
CA TYR A 316 1.24 -16.04 -1.78
C TYR A 316 0.47 -15.70 -0.51
N THR A 317 0.91 -14.66 0.22
CA THR A 317 0.18 -14.20 1.42
C THR A 317 -1.13 -13.53 1.05
N TYR A 318 -1.21 -12.79 -0.07
CA TYR A 318 -2.47 -12.22 -0.57
C TYR A 318 -3.46 -13.32 -0.89
N PHE A 319 -3.05 -14.34 -1.65
CA PHE A 319 -3.92 -15.47 -2.00
C PHE A 319 -4.37 -16.21 -0.75
N ARG A 320 -3.45 -16.52 0.18
CA ARG A 320 -3.79 -17.19 1.44
C ARG A 320 -4.82 -16.40 2.27
N VAL A 321 -4.67 -15.07 2.36
CA VAL A 321 -5.64 -14.22 3.05
C VAL A 321 -7.00 -14.22 2.34
N LEU A 322 -7.03 -14.11 1.03
CA LEU A 322 -8.27 -13.94 0.28
C LEU A 322 -9.06 -15.25 0.11
N GLU A 323 -8.36 -16.37 -0.10
CA GLU A 323 -8.94 -17.62 -0.59
C GLU A 323 -9.12 -18.69 0.50
N THR A 324 -8.40 -18.59 1.66
CA THR A 324 -8.45 -19.62 2.70
C THR A 324 -9.19 -19.15 3.95
N LYS A 325 -9.45 -20.08 4.86
CA LYS A 325 -9.89 -19.84 6.24
C LYS A 325 -8.77 -20.05 7.26
N ASP A 326 -7.52 -20.08 6.81
CA ASP A 326 -6.36 -20.31 7.66
C ASP A 326 -6.27 -19.31 8.81
N GLU A 327 -5.78 -19.77 9.95
CA GLU A 327 -5.68 -18.96 11.16
C GLU A 327 -4.24 -18.72 11.57
N TYR A 328 -3.97 -17.53 12.11
CA TYR A 328 -2.76 -17.19 12.86
C TYR A 328 -1.44 -17.44 12.11
N PHE A 329 -1.37 -17.16 10.81
CA PHE A 329 -0.13 -17.27 10.04
C PHE A 329 0.64 -15.96 9.94
N ASN A 330 1.90 -16.04 9.54
CA ASN A 330 2.79 -14.89 9.52
C ASN A 330 2.47 -13.93 8.37
N TYR A 331 2.52 -12.62 8.67
CA TYR A 331 2.64 -11.60 7.66
C TYR A 331 4.10 -11.47 7.20
N TYR A 332 4.33 -11.23 5.91
CA TYR A 332 5.68 -11.17 5.37
C TYR A 332 6.49 -9.94 5.81
N ARG A 333 5.83 -8.83 6.21
CA ARG A 333 6.50 -7.60 6.68
C ARG A 333 6.69 -7.59 8.18
N LYS A 334 7.85 -8.05 8.66
CA LYS A 334 8.18 -8.11 10.10
C LYS A 334 8.21 -6.75 10.80
N ARG A 335 8.47 -5.67 10.06
CA ARG A 335 8.41 -4.30 10.59
C ARG A 335 7.02 -3.86 11.10
N HIS A 336 6.00 -4.62 10.82
CA HIS A 336 4.64 -4.43 11.34
C HIS A 336 4.44 -5.21 12.65
N ALA A 337 5.40 -5.15 13.57
CA ALA A 337 5.35 -5.77 14.89
C ALA A 337 4.98 -7.26 14.86
N PHE A 338 5.45 -7.99 13.82
CA PHE A 338 5.20 -9.43 13.63
C PHE A 338 3.70 -9.81 13.62
N TRP A 339 2.87 -8.96 13.03
CA TRP A 339 1.43 -9.20 12.96
C TRP A 339 1.10 -10.56 12.37
N LYS A 340 0.08 -11.21 12.94
CA LYS A 340 -0.47 -12.47 12.44
C LYS A 340 -1.70 -12.16 11.58
N MET A 341 -1.89 -13.03 10.58
CA MET A 341 -2.93 -12.90 9.57
C MET A 341 -3.92 -14.06 9.69
N TYR A 342 -5.12 -13.84 9.17
CA TYR A 342 -6.19 -14.81 9.08
C TYR A 342 -6.80 -14.76 7.68
N GLY A 343 -7.24 -15.90 7.18
CA GLY A 343 -7.95 -16.01 5.92
C GLY A 343 -9.36 -15.44 5.99
N LEU A 344 -9.80 -14.88 4.86
CA LEU A 344 -11.13 -14.29 4.69
C LEU A 344 -12.13 -15.29 4.12
N ASP A 345 -11.67 -16.38 3.49
CA ASP A 345 -12.51 -17.40 2.83
C ASP A 345 -13.56 -16.73 1.94
N LEU A 346 -13.13 -15.87 1.03
CA LEU A 346 -14.03 -15.10 0.16
C LEU A 346 -14.81 -16.03 -0.78
N PRO A 347 -16.12 -15.80 -0.99
CA PRO A 347 -16.88 -16.53 -1.98
C PRO A 347 -16.30 -16.38 -3.38
N ASP A 348 -16.40 -17.42 -4.20
CA ASP A 348 -15.88 -17.44 -5.58
C ASP A 348 -16.41 -16.31 -6.45
N THR A 349 -17.67 -15.92 -6.26
CA THR A 349 -18.27 -14.78 -6.96
C THR A 349 -17.59 -13.46 -6.60
N VAL A 350 -17.21 -13.27 -5.33
CA VAL A 350 -16.48 -12.11 -4.84
C VAL A 350 -15.05 -12.13 -5.32
N LEU A 351 -14.37 -13.29 -5.26
CA LEU A 351 -13.00 -13.44 -5.76
C LEU A 351 -12.87 -13.10 -7.23
N ARG A 352 -13.78 -13.57 -8.10
CA ARG A 352 -13.75 -13.23 -9.53
C ARG A 352 -13.92 -11.73 -9.77
N LYS A 353 -14.80 -11.06 -9.03
CA LYS A 353 -14.97 -9.60 -9.11
C LYS A 353 -13.70 -8.86 -8.71
N LEU A 354 -13.13 -9.23 -7.56
CA LEU A 354 -11.89 -8.66 -7.05
C LEU A 354 -10.71 -8.88 -8.01
N TYR A 355 -10.55 -10.10 -8.52
CA TYR A 355 -9.41 -10.49 -9.31
C TYR A 355 -9.41 -9.93 -10.72
N TYR A 356 -10.55 -9.87 -11.40
CA TYR A 356 -10.54 -9.41 -12.78
C TYR A 356 -11.80 -8.65 -13.25
N LYS A 357 -13.03 -9.02 -12.83
CA LYS A 357 -14.24 -8.44 -13.44
C LYS A 357 -14.34 -6.94 -13.22
N ASN A 358 -14.02 -6.47 -12.01
CA ASN A 358 -14.06 -5.04 -11.72
C ASN A 358 -13.01 -4.26 -12.51
N ALA A 359 -11.79 -4.81 -12.66
CA ALA A 359 -10.74 -4.19 -13.47
C ALA A 359 -11.14 -4.10 -14.94
N LEU A 360 -11.70 -5.16 -15.53
CA LEU A 360 -12.18 -5.14 -16.91
C LEU A 360 -13.26 -4.08 -17.15
N ARG A 361 -14.13 -3.85 -16.17
CA ARG A 361 -15.19 -2.86 -16.28
C ARG A 361 -14.68 -1.43 -16.38
N ILE A 362 -13.59 -1.10 -15.67
CA ILE A 362 -13.03 0.26 -15.63
C ILE A 362 -11.83 0.47 -16.54
N LEU A 363 -11.26 -0.61 -17.07
CA LEU A 363 -10.13 -0.63 -18.00
C LEU A 363 -10.51 -1.45 -19.25
N PRO A 364 -11.46 -0.94 -20.08
CA PRO A 364 -12.03 -1.71 -21.19
C PRO A 364 -11.04 -2.01 -22.33
N SER A 365 -9.85 -1.41 -22.29
CA SER A 365 -8.76 -1.69 -23.24
C SER A 365 -7.98 -2.97 -22.93
N ILE A 366 -8.23 -3.60 -21.78
CA ILE A 366 -7.59 -4.88 -21.43
C ILE A 366 -8.21 -5.99 -22.28
N ASP A 367 -7.36 -6.75 -22.97
CA ASP A 367 -7.79 -7.95 -23.69
C ASP A 367 -8.27 -9.02 -22.71
N SER A 368 -9.53 -9.37 -22.79
CA SER A 368 -10.15 -10.37 -21.94
C SER A 368 -9.87 -11.82 -22.35
N SER A 369 -9.13 -12.06 -23.43
CA SER A 369 -8.87 -13.42 -23.96
C SER A 369 -8.11 -14.34 -22.98
N LEU A 370 -7.35 -13.76 -22.05
CA LEU A 370 -6.64 -14.49 -21.00
C LEU A 370 -7.47 -14.73 -19.73
N LEU A 371 -8.73 -14.34 -19.74
CA LEU A 371 -9.61 -14.39 -18.59
C LEU A 371 -10.79 -15.33 -18.85
N PRO A 372 -11.37 -15.99 -17.83
CA PRO A 372 -12.51 -16.86 -18.02
C PRO A 372 -13.71 -16.10 -18.62
N ILE A 373 -14.31 -16.69 -19.65
CA ILE A 373 -15.62 -16.27 -20.17
C ILE A 373 -16.64 -16.94 -19.24
N ASP A 374 -17.48 -16.15 -18.56
CA ASP A 374 -18.56 -16.67 -17.73
C ASP A 374 -19.74 -17.12 -18.57
#